data_1173198b54c2ffa2c9a5af64a072fc32
#
_entry.id   1173198b54c2ffa2c9a5af64a072fc32
#
_cell.length_a   1.000
_cell.length_b   1.000
_cell.length_c   1.000
_cell.angle_alpha   90.00
_cell.angle_beta   90.00
_cell.angle_gamma   90.00
#
_symmetry.space_group_name_H-M   'P 1'
#
loop_
_entity.id
_entity.type
_entity.pdbx_description
1 polymer ?
#
loop_
_entity_poly.entity_id
_entity_poly.type
_entity_poly.pdbx_seq_one_letter_code
_entity_poly.pdbx_strand_id
1 'polypeptide(L)'
;MEAVQAVTGSSTHLFINDHWQEAIDAGAYGVHLGQEDMELASLDAIRSAGLRLGLSSHGYAEMLKACAVEPSYLALGAVFPTTLKRMATAPQGLGRLAMYALLMRGRSLVAIGGIDLERLPAVMKTGVGSVAFVRAITAADDVAQAVAQLQSCMAKHI
;
A
#
# COMPACT_ATOMS: atom_id res chain seq x y z
N MET A 1 1.42 4.94 -19.78
CA MET A 1 2.56 4.51 -20.64
C MET A 1 3.90 4.94 -20.06
N GLU A 2 4.14 6.23 -19.79
CA GLU A 2 5.44 6.72 -19.27
C GLU A 2 5.88 6.05 -17.95
N ALA A 3 4.98 5.89 -16.99
CA ALA A 3 5.33 5.26 -15.72
C ALA A 3 5.77 3.79 -15.86
N VAL A 4 5.14 3.03 -16.78
CA VAL A 4 5.56 1.64 -17.07
C VAL A 4 6.94 1.63 -17.70
N GLN A 5 7.19 2.54 -18.65
CA GLN A 5 8.51 2.66 -19.30
C GLN A 5 9.60 3.04 -18.30
N ALA A 6 9.29 3.94 -17.34
CA ALA A 6 10.26 4.40 -16.34
C ALA A 6 10.77 3.27 -15.42
N VAL A 7 9.99 2.21 -15.20
CA VAL A 7 10.39 1.07 -14.35
C VAL A 7 10.86 -0.14 -15.15
N THR A 8 10.77 -0.09 -16.48
CA THR A 8 11.18 -1.20 -17.36
C THR A 8 12.68 -1.49 -17.20
N GLY A 9 13.02 -2.75 -16.93
CA GLY A 9 14.41 -3.17 -16.68
C GLY A 9 14.92 -2.92 -15.26
N SER A 10 14.11 -2.32 -14.37
CA SER A 10 14.43 -2.20 -12.95
C SER A 10 13.80 -3.35 -12.14
N SER A 11 14.19 -3.48 -10.88
CA SER A 11 13.53 -4.37 -9.91
C SER A 11 12.25 -3.79 -9.29
N THR A 12 11.81 -2.61 -9.75
CA THR A 12 10.63 -1.92 -9.24
C THR A 12 9.36 -2.49 -9.84
N HIS A 13 8.40 -2.80 -9.00
CA HIS A 13 7.08 -3.26 -9.39
C HIS A 13 6.10 -2.09 -9.39
N LEU A 14 5.56 -1.73 -10.55
CA LEU A 14 4.61 -0.63 -10.68
C LEU A 14 3.18 -1.13 -10.48
N PHE A 15 2.49 -0.56 -9.48
CA PHE A 15 1.04 -0.69 -9.32
C PHE A 15 0.36 0.61 -9.75
N ILE A 16 -0.61 0.52 -10.65
CA ILE A 16 -1.44 1.67 -11.05
C ILE A 16 -2.58 1.80 -10.05
N ASN A 17 -2.83 3.03 -9.55
CA ASN A 17 -3.90 3.27 -8.58
C ASN A 17 -5.23 3.53 -9.29
N ASP A 18 -6.30 2.80 -8.91
CA ASP A 18 -7.70 2.91 -9.34
C ASP A 18 -7.97 2.58 -10.83
N HIS A 19 -7.11 2.96 -11.75
CA HIS A 19 -7.28 2.83 -13.21
C HIS A 19 -6.91 1.42 -13.70
N TRP A 20 -7.77 0.44 -13.42
CA TRP A 20 -7.46 -0.96 -13.69
C TRP A 20 -7.46 -1.31 -15.19
N GLN A 21 -8.30 -0.66 -16.02
CA GLN A 21 -8.29 -0.85 -17.47
C GLN A 21 -6.96 -0.40 -18.06
N GLU A 22 -6.54 0.81 -17.72
CA GLU A 22 -5.25 1.38 -18.15
C GLU A 22 -4.06 0.56 -17.64
N ALA A 23 -4.17 -0.05 -16.45
CA ALA A 23 -3.15 -0.94 -15.93
C ALA A 23 -3.02 -2.21 -16.78
N ILE A 24 -4.14 -2.78 -17.26
CA ILE A 24 -4.17 -3.92 -18.17
C ILE A 24 -3.56 -3.52 -19.53
N ASP A 25 -4.04 -2.44 -20.12
CA ASP A 25 -3.62 -1.98 -21.45
C ASP A 25 -2.13 -1.63 -21.49
N ALA A 26 -1.61 -1.09 -20.40
CA ALA A 26 -0.20 -0.72 -20.25
C ALA A 26 0.72 -1.89 -19.90
N GLY A 27 0.19 -3.06 -19.56
CA GLY A 27 0.97 -4.20 -19.08
C GLY A 27 1.69 -3.90 -17.76
N ALA A 28 1.02 -3.19 -16.82
CA ALA A 28 1.58 -2.90 -15.51
C ALA A 28 1.80 -4.18 -14.69
N TYR A 29 2.63 -4.12 -13.67
CA TYR A 29 2.83 -5.27 -12.76
C TYR A 29 1.56 -5.57 -11.94
N GLY A 30 0.81 -4.53 -11.57
CA GLY A 30 -0.41 -4.68 -10.80
C GLY A 30 -1.26 -3.42 -10.76
N VAL A 31 -2.39 -3.53 -10.08
CA VAL A 31 -3.32 -2.44 -9.78
C VAL A 31 -3.61 -2.39 -8.29
N HIS A 32 -3.74 -1.19 -7.75
CA HIS A 32 -4.17 -0.94 -6.38
C HIS A 32 -5.55 -0.29 -6.39
N LEU A 33 -6.50 -0.83 -5.62
CA LEU A 33 -7.88 -0.34 -5.57
C LEU A 33 -8.29 0.04 -4.14
N GLY A 34 -9.09 1.11 -4.04
CA GLY A 34 -9.88 1.39 -2.86
C GLY A 34 -11.10 0.47 -2.73
N GLN A 35 -11.87 0.61 -1.65
CA GLN A 35 -13.06 -0.24 -1.44
C GLN A 35 -14.14 0.01 -2.48
N GLU A 36 -14.38 1.27 -2.83
CA GLU A 36 -15.36 1.67 -3.83
C GLU A 36 -14.94 1.21 -5.23
N ASP A 37 -13.66 1.41 -5.58
CA ASP A 37 -13.11 1.00 -6.87
C ASP A 37 -13.10 -0.52 -7.04
N MET A 38 -12.86 -1.27 -5.97
CA MET A 38 -12.94 -2.74 -5.97
C MET A 38 -14.36 -3.24 -6.33
N GLU A 39 -15.42 -2.53 -5.91
CA GLU A 39 -16.80 -2.90 -6.25
C GLU A 39 -17.15 -2.63 -7.72
N LEU A 40 -16.49 -1.67 -8.34
CA LEU A 40 -16.71 -1.27 -9.72
C LEU A 40 -15.79 -1.98 -10.72
N ALA A 41 -14.66 -2.49 -10.26
CA ALA A 41 -13.67 -3.14 -11.11
C ALA A 41 -14.05 -4.58 -11.47
N SER A 42 -13.68 -5.01 -12.68
CA SER A 42 -13.74 -6.42 -13.06
C SER A 42 -12.51 -7.16 -12.51
N LEU A 43 -12.67 -7.77 -11.34
CA LEU A 43 -11.60 -8.56 -10.72
C LEU A 43 -11.17 -9.75 -11.58
N ASP A 44 -12.10 -10.31 -12.36
CA ASP A 44 -11.80 -11.41 -13.28
C ASP A 44 -10.96 -10.95 -14.47
N ALA A 45 -11.20 -9.75 -15.00
CA ALA A 45 -10.36 -9.15 -16.05
C ALA A 45 -8.93 -8.88 -15.54
N ILE A 46 -8.81 -8.34 -14.32
CA ILE A 46 -7.51 -8.09 -13.67
C ILE A 46 -6.72 -9.40 -13.49
N ARG A 47 -7.38 -10.46 -13.00
CA ARG A 47 -6.77 -11.79 -12.84
C ARG A 47 -6.38 -12.41 -14.18
N SER A 48 -7.28 -12.35 -15.16
CA SER A 48 -7.04 -12.92 -16.50
C SER A 48 -5.89 -12.23 -17.23
N ALA A 49 -5.68 -10.94 -16.97
CA ALA A 49 -4.53 -10.19 -17.48
C ALA A 49 -3.22 -10.48 -16.70
N GLY A 50 -3.28 -11.31 -15.65
CA GLY A 50 -2.12 -11.67 -14.83
C GLY A 50 -1.63 -10.57 -13.89
N LEU A 51 -2.41 -9.49 -13.69
CA LEU A 51 -2.01 -8.38 -12.80
C LEU A 51 -2.11 -8.78 -11.33
N ARG A 52 -1.19 -8.25 -10.53
CA ARG A 52 -1.26 -8.31 -9.07
C ARG A 52 -2.29 -7.31 -8.57
N LEU A 53 -3.04 -7.70 -7.53
CA LEU A 53 -4.07 -6.84 -6.92
C LEU A 53 -3.63 -6.39 -5.53
N GLY A 54 -3.53 -5.07 -5.31
CA GLY A 54 -3.42 -4.47 -3.99
C GLY A 54 -4.77 -3.87 -3.57
N LEU A 55 -5.15 -3.99 -2.31
CA LEU A 55 -6.40 -3.42 -1.79
C LEU A 55 -6.16 -2.59 -0.53
N SER A 56 -6.81 -1.42 -0.48
CA SER A 56 -6.86 -0.58 0.72
C SER A 56 -7.92 -1.09 1.72
N SER A 57 -7.65 -0.94 3.01
CA SER A 57 -8.58 -1.19 4.10
C SER A 57 -8.42 -0.14 5.21
N HIS A 58 -9.55 0.37 5.71
CA HIS A 58 -9.64 1.40 6.74
C HIS A 58 -10.24 0.85 8.04
N GLY A 59 -10.43 -0.45 8.15
CA GLY A 59 -11.00 -1.09 9.33
C GLY A 59 -11.19 -2.59 9.16
N TYR A 60 -11.63 -3.23 10.24
CA TYR A 60 -11.74 -4.70 10.31
C TYR A 60 -12.69 -5.28 9.25
N ALA A 61 -13.86 -4.66 9.07
CA ALA A 61 -14.87 -5.15 8.11
C ALA A 61 -14.34 -5.07 6.65
N GLU A 62 -13.73 -3.95 6.29
CA GLU A 62 -13.12 -3.79 4.97
C GLU A 62 -11.95 -4.76 4.75
N MET A 63 -11.15 -4.99 5.79
CA MET A 63 -10.05 -5.94 5.75
C MET A 63 -10.54 -7.37 5.46
N LEU A 64 -11.61 -7.81 6.12
CA LEU A 64 -12.21 -9.12 5.86
C LEU A 64 -12.81 -9.21 4.45
N LYS A 65 -13.51 -8.16 4.01
CA LYS A 65 -14.07 -8.08 2.66
C LYS A 65 -12.96 -8.15 1.60
N ALA A 66 -11.88 -7.40 1.79
CA ALA A 66 -10.73 -7.43 0.89
C ALA A 66 -10.04 -8.80 0.88
N CYS A 67 -9.95 -9.49 2.02
CA CYS A 67 -9.38 -10.84 2.09
C CYS A 67 -10.15 -11.87 1.29
N ALA A 68 -11.46 -11.71 1.14
CA ALA A 68 -12.32 -12.66 0.41
C ALA A 68 -11.99 -12.74 -1.09
N VAL A 69 -11.37 -11.70 -1.65
CA VAL A 69 -10.94 -11.67 -3.06
C VAL A 69 -9.45 -12.01 -3.26
N GLU A 70 -8.77 -12.45 -2.21
CA GLU A 70 -7.38 -12.94 -2.22
C GLU A 70 -6.38 -11.97 -2.91
N PRO A 71 -6.25 -10.74 -2.43
CA PRO A 71 -5.33 -9.78 -3.01
C PRO A 71 -3.87 -10.19 -2.80
N SER A 72 -2.98 -9.68 -3.65
CA SER A 72 -1.53 -9.85 -3.52
C SER A 72 -0.97 -9.16 -2.27
N TYR A 73 -1.60 -8.06 -1.84
CA TYR A 73 -1.33 -7.41 -0.56
C TYR A 73 -2.51 -6.58 -0.08
N LEU A 74 -2.55 -6.33 1.23
CA LEU A 74 -3.50 -5.42 1.90
C LEU A 74 -2.78 -4.20 2.43
N ALA A 75 -3.24 -3.00 2.05
CA ALA A 75 -2.79 -1.74 2.62
C ALA A 75 -3.72 -1.35 3.79
N LEU A 76 -3.13 -1.22 4.97
CA LEU A 76 -3.82 -0.92 6.22
C LEU A 76 -3.58 0.53 6.61
N GLY A 77 -4.62 1.36 6.59
CA GLY A 77 -4.47 2.80 6.89
C GLY A 77 -5.81 3.53 7.06
N ALA A 78 -5.79 4.84 7.25
CA ALA A 78 -4.56 5.60 7.57
C ALA A 78 -4.11 5.28 8.99
N VAL A 79 -2.80 5.00 9.19
CA VAL A 79 -2.27 4.71 10.54
C VAL A 79 -2.25 5.96 11.39
N PHE A 80 -1.80 7.09 10.83
CA PHE A 80 -1.76 8.41 11.47
C PHE A 80 -2.61 9.42 10.67
N PRO A 81 -2.91 10.59 11.25
CA PRO A 81 -3.58 11.66 10.51
C PRO A 81 -2.85 11.99 9.21
N THR A 82 -3.61 12.17 8.13
CA THR A 82 -3.08 12.54 6.82
C THR A 82 -3.94 13.65 6.20
N THR A 83 -3.31 14.50 5.41
CA THR A 83 -3.96 15.57 4.66
C THR A 83 -4.11 15.25 3.17
N LEU A 84 -3.61 14.09 2.72
CA LEU A 84 -3.63 13.70 1.31
C LEU A 84 -5.02 13.28 0.82
N LYS A 85 -5.78 12.64 1.69
CA LYS A 85 -7.15 12.22 1.42
C LYS A 85 -8.00 12.52 2.66
N ARG A 86 -9.20 13.07 2.45
CA ARG A 86 -10.18 13.19 3.53
C ARG A 86 -10.67 11.78 3.88
N MET A 87 -10.35 11.34 5.09
CA MET A 87 -10.75 10.02 5.57
C MET A 87 -12.12 10.10 6.22
N ALA A 88 -12.98 9.14 5.92
CA ALA A 88 -14.28 8.98 6.59
C ALA A 88 -14.12 8.44 8.02
N THR A 89 -13.00 7.77 8.30
CA THR A 89 -12.71 7.16 9.61
C THR A 89 -11.55 7.86 10.31
N ALA A 90 -11.53 7.77 11.63
CA ALA A 90 -10.38 8.19 12.43
C ALA A 90 -9.14 7.32 12.09
N PRO A 91 -7.91 7.86 12.27
CA PRO A 91 -6.69 7.07 12.10
C PRO A 91 -6.71 5.79 12.93
N GLN A 92 -6.18 4.70 12.37
CA GLN A 92 -6.19 3.38 12.99
C GLN A 92 -5.27 3.30 14.22
N GLY A 93 -4.15 4.02 14.20
CA GLY A 93 -3.13 3.98 15.22
C GLY A 93 -2.35 2.65 15.25
N LEU A 94 -1.27 2.65 16.03
CA LEU A 94 -0.35 1.52 16.12
C LEU A 94 -1.00 0.28 16.77
N GLY A 95 -1.89 0.48 17.73
CA GLY A 95 -2.56 -0.63 18.43
C GLY A 95 -3.43 -1.47 17.50
N ARG A 96 -4.25 -0.83 16.65
CA ARG A 96 -5.06 -1.55 15.66
C ARG A 96 -4.19 -2.16 14.56
N LEU A 97 -3.15 -1.45 14.12
CA LEU A 97 -2.22 -1.98 13.12
C LEU A 97 -1.55 -3.27 13.63
N ALA A 98 -1.07 -3.30 14.88
CA ALA A 98 -0.48 -4.49 15.49
C ALA A 98 -1.49 -5.66 15.58
N MET A 99 -2.73 -5.37 15.95
CA MET A 99 -3.80 -6.37 15.98
C MET A 99 -4.08 -6.93 14.58
N TYR A 100 -4.17 -6.09 13.56
CA TYR A 100 -4.38 -6.54 12.18
C TYR A 100 -3.20 -7.36 11.67
N ALA A 101 -1.96 -6.94 11.96
CA ALA A 101 -0.77 -7.71 11.59
C ALA A 101 -0.76 -9.11 12.24
N LEU A 102 -1.22 -9.22 13.49
CA LEU A 102 -1.37 -10.50 14.16
C LEU A 102 -2.46 -11.38 13.54
N LEU A 103 -3.65 -10.82 13.29
CA LEU A 103 -4.80 -11.54 12.72
C LEU A 103 -4.54 -12.02 11.30
N MET A 104 -3.80 -11.24 10.52
CA MET A 104 -3.49 -11.51 9.11
C MET A 104 -2.10 -12.09 8.91
N ARG A 105 -1.55 -12.76 9.92
CA ARG A 105 -0.24 -13.38 9.83
C ARG A 105 -0.16 -14.35 8.64
N GLY A 106 0.91 -14.23 7.84
CA GLY A 106 1.09 -14.99 6.60
C GLY A 106 0.53 -14.32 5.34
N ARG A 107 -0.11 -13.15 5.46
CA ARG A 107 -0.49 -12.32 4.31
C ARG A 107 0.45 -11.13 4.16
N SER A 108 0.63 -10.66 2.93
CA SER A 108 1.42 -9.45 2.65
C SER A 108 0.64 -8.21 3.10
N LEU A 109 1.17 -7.52 4.09
CA LEU A 109 0.55 -6.32 4.68
C LEU A 109 1.44 -5.10 4.47
N VAL A 110 0.81 -3.97 4.13
CA VAL A 110 1.46 -2.68 3.93
C VAL A 110 0.80 -1.65 4.85
N ALA A 111 1.53 -1.03 5.76
CA ALA A 111 1.03 0.10 6.53
C ALA A 111 1.11 1.39 5.71
N ILE A 112 0.05 2.21 5.75
CA ILE A 112 -0.01 3.47 4.99
C ILE A 112 -0.72 4.56 5.80
N GLY A 113 -0.38 5.81 5.48
CA GLY A 113 -1.05 7.01 5.99
C GLY A 113 -0.35 7.70 7.15
N GLY A 114 0.19 8.88 6.86
CA GLY A 114 0.86 9.76 7.83
C GLY A 114 2.16 9.21 8.41
N ILE A 115 2.81 8.28 7.71
CA ILE A 115 4.06 7.66 8.15
C ILE A 115 5.25 8.45 7.58
N ASP A 116 6.19 8.78 8.44
CA ASP A 116 7.45 9.45 8.17
C ASP A 116 8.62 8.69 8.82
N LEU A 117 9.83 9.22 8.70
CA LEU A 117 11.03 8.59 9.23
C LEU A 117 11.01 8.48 10.77
N GLU A 118 10.41 9.45 11.46
CA GLU A 118 10.30 9.46 12.93
C GLU A 118 9.35 8.36 13.43
N ARG A 119 8.22 8.17 12.75
CA ARG A 119 7.17 7.19 13.11
C ARG A 119 7.48 5.77 12.65
N LEU A 120 8.32 5.64 11.62
CA LEU A 120 8.62 4.35 10.99
C LEU A 120 9.09 3.25 11.95
N PRO A 121 9.99 3.48 12.92
CA PRO A 121 10.40 2.44 13.88
C PRO A 121 9.24 1.86 14.70
N ALA A 122 8.28 2.71 15.09
CA ALA A 122 7.11 2.29 15.85
C ALA A 122 6.13 1.50 14.97
N VAL A 123 6.00 1.85 13.69
CA VAL A 123 5.20 1.10 12.71
C VAL A 123 5.79 -0.29 12.48
N MET A 124 7.09 -0.40 12.26
CA MET A 124 7.75 -1.69 12.04
C MET A 124 7.61 -2.64 13.25
N LYS A 125 7.62 -2.12 14.47
CA LYS A 125 7.40 -2.93 15.70
C LYS A 125 6.00 -3.55 15.78
N THR A 126 5.04 -3.12 14.97
CA THR A 126 3.70 -3.74 14.92
C THR A 126 3.69 -5.11 14.22
N GLY A 127 4.77 -5.47 13.55
CA GLY A 127 4.88 -6.72 12.80
C GLY A 127 4.33 -6.64 11.37
N VAL A 128 4.01 -5.44 10.88
CA VAL A 128 3.68 -5.24 9.48
C VAL A 128 4.91 -5.44 8.60
N GLY A 129 4.75 -6.16 7.48
CA GLY A 129 5.90 -6.53 6.62
C GLY A 129 6.41 -5.41 5.72
N SER A 130 5.58 -4.40 5.41
CA SER A 130 5.93 -3.31 4.48
C SER A 130 5.26 -2.01 4.86
N VAL A 131 5.81 -0.89 4.38
CA VAL A 131 5.29 0.47 4.63
C VAL A 131 5.25 1.25 3.33
N ALA A 132 4.16 1.98 3.11
CA ALA A 132 4.00 2.91 2.00
C ALA A 132 4.13 4.36 2.48
N PHE A 133 4.87 5.15 1.72
CA PHE A 133 5.14 6.55 1.99
C PHE A 133 4.65 7.40 0.81
N VAL A 134 4.10 8.58 1.10
CA VAL A 134 3.81 9.59 0.09
C VAL A 134 4.59 10.86 0.44
N ARG A 135 4.10 11.68 1.37
CA ARG A 135 4.73 12.98 1.67
C ARG A 135 6.14 12.89 2.24
N ALA A 136 6.47 11.82 2.95
CA ALA A 136 7.84 11.60 3.42
C ALA A 136 8.86 11.51 2.27
N ILE A 137 8.39 11.23 1.05
CA ILE A 137 9.21 11.20 -0.16
C ILE A 137 8.92 12.42 -1.03
N THR A 138 7.65 12.65 -1.39
CA THR A 138 7.28 13.67 -2.40
C THR A 138 7.42 15.12 -1.91
N ALA A 139 7.50 15.35 -0.61
CA ALA A 139 7.71 16.66 0.00
C ALA A 139 9.13 16.84 0.58
N ALA A 140 10.04 15.91 0.31
CA ALA A 140 11.43 16.00 0.75
C ALA A 140 12.23 16.90 -0.20
N ASP A 141 13.13 17.72 0.36
CA ASP A 141 14.04 18.55 -0.43
C ASP A 141 15.02 17.70 -1.26
N ASP A 142 15.47 16.57 -0.70
CA ASP A 142 16.25 15.53 -1.38
C ASP A 142 15.52 14.19 -1.32
N VAL A 143 14.84 13.85 -2.41
CA VAL A 143 14.06 12.61 -2.55
C VAL A 143 14.94 11.37 -2.43
N ALA A 144 16.13 11.38 -3.02
CA ALA A 144 17.04 10.23 -3.00
C ALA A 144 17.54 9.96 -1.58
N GLN A 145 17.92 11.00 -0.86
CA GLN A 145 18.33 10.89 0.54
C GLN A 145 17.17 10.41 1.44
N ALA A 146 15.95 10.94 1.25
CA ALA A 146 14.79 10.52 2.00
C ALA A 146 14.49 9.02 1.81
N VAL A 147 14.51 8.54 0.57
CA VAL A 147 14.33 7.11 0.25
C VAL A 147 15.41 6.26 0.90
N ALA A 148 16.69 6.64 0.80
CA ALA A 148 17.79 5.91 1.40
C ALA A 148 17.66 5.80 2.94
N GLN A 149 17.25 6.89 3.61
CA GLN A 149 17.02 6.90 5.05
C GLN A 149 15.88 5.99 5.46
N LEU A 150 14.75 6.02 4.74
CA LEU A 150 13.59 5.15 4.99
C LEU A 150 13.96 3.67 4.81
N GLN A 151 14.66 3.34 3.71
CA GLN A 151 15.13 1.96 3.46
C GLN A 151 16.09 1.49 4.54
N SER A 152 17.07 2.32 4.93
CA SER A 152 18.01 1.99 6.01
C SER A 152 17.32 1.78 7.35
N CYS A 153 16.27 2.56 7.64
CA CYS A 153 15.49 2.40 8.85
C CYS A 153 14.70 1.09 8.82
N MET A 154 14.04 0.75 7.71
CA MET A 154 13.30 -0.51 7.57
C MET A 154 14.21 -1.72 7.72
N ALA A 155 15.39 -1.73 7.09
CA ALA A 155 16.34 -2.83 7.14
C ALA A 155 16.83 -3.19 8.56
N LYS A 156 16.72 -2.27 9.51
CA LYS A 156 17.07 -2.53 10.92
C LYS A 156 15.96 -3.25 11.71
N HIS A 157 14.78 -3.42 11.11
CA HIS A 157 13.60 -3.95 11.79
C HIS A 157 13.03 -5.22 11.09
N ILE A 158 13.68 -5.66 10.02
CA ILE A 158 13.45 -6.94 9.35
C ILE A 158 14.51 -7.94 9.85
#